data_950632bd89481a64c4e9f3d9bb33179f
#
_entry.id   950632bd89481a64c4e9f3d9bb33179f
#
_cell.length_a   1.000
_cell.length_b   1.000
_cell.length_c   1.000
_cell.angle_alpha   90.00
_cell.angle_beta   90.00
_cell.angle_gamma   90.00
#
_symmetry.space_group_name_H-M   'P 1'
#
loop_
_entity.id
_entity.type
_entity.pdbx_description
1 polymer ?
#
loop_
_entity_poly.entity_id
_entity_poly.type
_entity_poly.pdbx_seq_one_letter_code
_entity_poly.pdbx_strand_id
1 'polypeptide(L)'
;MWVYREIIFQNTGRYYDPYIVAVTKESPPDKAVLHFDSERFDFEKKYVQTMLPSIIDAKLGRRNPHRCDKCEFCRGTKKLSGTFDIEYLLD
;
A
#
# COMPACT_ATOMS: atom_id res chain seq x y z
N MET A 1 -7.80 1.51 4.70
CA MET A 1 -9.07 1.57 5.46
C MET A 1 -10.29 1.86 4.57
N TRP A 2 -10.13 2.65 3.52
CA TRP A 2 -11.23 2.88 2.56
C TRP A 2 -11.77 1.57 1.95
N VAL A 3 -10.91 0.63 1.60
CA VAL A 3 -11.33 -0.66 1.02
C VAL A 3 -12.21 -1.44 2.00
N TYR A 4 -11.84 -1.52 3.27
CA TYR A 4 -12.64 -2.20 4.27
C TYR A 4 -14.01 -1.53 4.47
N ARG A 5 -14.04 -0.21 4.47
CA ARG A 5 -15.29 0.55 4.57
C ARG A 5 -16.21 0.26 3.39
N GLU A 6 -15.68 0.18 2.17
CA GLU A 6 -16.43 -0.15 0.97
C GLU A 6 -16.99 -1.59 1.00
N ILE A 7 -16.19 -2.53 1.48
CA ILE A 7 -16.63 -3.93 1.61
C ILE A 7 -17.81 -4.03 2.58
N ILE A 8 -17.74 -3.35 3.71
CA ILE A 8 -18.84 -3.32 4.69
C ILE A 8 -20.07 -2.64 4.09
N PHE A 9 -19.90 -1.54 3.37
CA PHE A 9 -21.00 -0.86 2.67
C PHE A 9 -21.69 -1.80 1.67
N GLN A 10 -20.94 -2.53 0.87
CA GLN A 10 -21.50 -3.46 -0.11
C GLN A 10 -22.31 -4.60 0.54
N ASN A 11 -21.95 -4.99 1.75
CA ASN A 11 -22.63 -6.08 2.46
C ASN A 11 -23.80 -5.60 3.32
N THR A 12 -23.79 -4.36 3.80
CA THR A 12 -24.79 -3.83 4.77
C THR A 12 -25.63 -2.71 4.23
N GLY A 13 -25.23 -2.05 3.15
CA GLY A 13 -25.87 -0.86 2.61
C GLY A 13 -25.62 0.42 3.41
N ARG A 14 -24.74 0.38 4.39
CA ARG A 14 -24.42 1.51 5.27
C ARG A 14 -22.93 1.76 5.33
N TYR A 15 -22.54 3.05 5.39
CA TYR A 15 -21.18 3.46 5.72
C TYR A 15 -21.03 3.57 7.23
N TYR A 16 -20.00 2.96 7.76
CA TYR A 16 -19.62 3.02 9.17
C TYR A 16 -18.32 3.79 9.31
N ASP A 17 -18.19 4.51 10.42
CA ASP A 17 -16.95 5.21 10.73
C ASP A 17 -15.95 4.23 11.35
N PRO A 18 -14.82 3.97 10.68
CA PRO A 18 -13.81 3.07 11.22
C PRO A 18 -12.92 3.76 12.25
N TYR A 19 -12.52 2.98 13.24
CA TYR A 19 -11.58 3.40 14.28
C TYR A 19 -10.49 2.35 14.40
N ILE A 20 -9.28 2.80 14.70
CA ILE A 20 -8.16 1.92 15.04
C ILE A 20 -7.82 2.14 16.50
N VAL A 21 -7.83 1.07 17.29
CA VAL A 21 -7.32 1.09 18.66
C VAL A 21 -5.88 0.61 18.62
N ALA A 22 -4.95 1.51 18.88
CA ALA A 22 -3.53 1.22 18.87
C ALA A 22 -3.02 1.08 20.30
N VAL A 23 -2.23 0.04 20.55
CA VAL A 23 -1.62 -0.24 21.85
C VAL A 23 -0.14 -0.52 21.62
N THR A 24 0.74 0.14 22.39
CA THR A 24 2.18 -0.11 22.30
C THR A 24 2.58 -1.34 23.10
N LYS A 25 3.74 -1.90 22.80
CA LYS A 25 4.31 -3.02 23.56
C LYS A 25 5.18 -2.58 24.73
N GLU A 26 5.02 -1.34 25.17
CA GLU A 26 5.75 -0.78 26.29
C GLU A 26 5.15 -1.21 27.62
N SER A 27 5.87 -1.00 28.73
CA SER A 27 5.39 -1.26 30.09
C SER A 27 5.50 0.01 30.94
N PRO A 28 4.37 0.66 31.32
CA PRO A 28 3.00 0.35 30.92
C PRO A 28 2.72 0.70 29.46
N PRO A 29 1.77 0.00 28.81
CA PRO A 29 1.47 0.28 27.41
C PRO A 29 0.76 1.61 27.22
N ASP A 30 1.16 2.34 26.20
CA ASP A 30 0.41 3.49 25.72
C ASP A 30 -0.70 3.03 24.78
N LYS A 31 -1.74 3.84 24.65
CA LYS A 31 -2.93 3.50 23.86
C LYS A 31 -3.59 4.73 23.29
N ALA A 32 -4.15 4.57 22.09
CA ALA A 32 -4.89 5.64 21.42
C ALA A 32 -6.01 5.04 20.57
N VAL A 33 -7.07 5.79 20.40
CA VAL A 33 -8.13 5.49 19.45
C VAL A 33 -8.00 6.47 18.30
N LEU A 34 -7.78 5.96 17.09
CA LEU A 34 -7.55 6.75 15.89
C LEU A 34 -8.78 6.74 15.01
N HIS A 35 -9.11 7.87 14.42
CA HIS A 35 -10.19 7.99 13.46
C HIS A 35 -9.66 8.49 12.11
N PHE A 36 -10.49 8.37 11.08
CA PHE A 36 -10.17 8.83 9.73
C PHE A 36 -11.13 9.93 9.33
N ASP A 37 -10.63 11.04 8.79
CA ASP A 37 -11.47 12.09 8.24
C ASP A 37 -11.80 11.81 6.76
N SER A 38 -12.71 12.62 6.20
CA SER A 38 -13.14 12.46 4.81
C SER A 38 -12.02 12.69 3.80
N GLU A 39 -11.08 13.58 4.10
CA GLU A 39 -9.93 13.84 3.22
C GLU A 39 -9.03 12.62 3.12
N ARG A 40 -8.83 11.90 4.21
CA ARG A 40 -8.04 10.67 4.21
C ARG A 40 -8.70 9.58 3.37
N PHE A 41 -10.02 9.43 3.47
CA PHE A 41 -10.76 8.48 2.65
C PHE A 41 -10.68 8.82 1.16
N ASP A 42 -10.81 10.10 0.81
CA ASP A 42 -10.68 10.54 -0.57
C ASP A 42 -9.28 10.26 -1.13
N PHE A 43 -8.26 10.49 -0.34
CA PHE A 43 -6.89 10.16 -0.71
C PHE A 43 -6.71 8.66 -0.96
N GLU A 44 -7.17 7.82 -0.04
CA GLU A 44 -7.05 6.37 -0.16
C GLU A 44 -7.81 5.85 -1.38
N LYS A 45 -9.02 6.36 -1.62
CA LYS A 45 -9.83 6.00 -2.78
C LYS A 45 -9.11 6.30 -4.09
N LYS A 46 -8.58 7.51 -4.23
CA LYS A 46 -7.82 7.90 -5.43
C LYS A 46 -6.59 7.04 -5.62
N TYR A 47 -5.88 6.76 -4.56
CA TYR A 47 -4.68 5.92 -4.59
C TYR A 47 -5.01 4.51 -5.08
N VAL A 48 -6.02 3.87 -4.51
CA VAL A 48 -6.45 2.52 -4.89
C VAL A 48 -6.93 2.50 -6.34
N GLN A 49 -7.76 3.47 -6.74
CA GLN A 49 -8.28 3.54 -8.11
C GLN A 49 -7.17 3.78 -9.15
N THR A 50 -6.11 4.49 -8.76
CA THR A 50 -4.97 4.73 -9.65
C THR A 50 -4.07 3.50 -9.77
N MET A 51 -3.85 2.78 -8.66
CA MET A 51 -2.90 1.66 -8.62
C MET A 51 -3.52 0.31 -9.02
N LEU A 52 -4.83 0.16 -8.84
CA LEU A 52 -5.50 -1.13 -9.04
C LEU A 52 -5.40 -1.67 -10.47
N PRO A 53 -5.57 -0.88 -11.55
CA PRO A 53 -5.40 -1.39 -12.91
C PRO A 53 -4.02 -2.01 -13.16
N SER A 54 -2.98 -1.40 -12.62
CA SER A 54 -1.61 -1.89 -12.71
C SER A 54 -1.42 -3.23 -12.00
N ILE A 55 -2.02 -3.36 -10.82
CA ILE A 55 -1.97 -4.59 -10.02
C ILE A 55 -2.74 -5.71 -10.73
N ILE A 56 -3.90 -5.41 -11.28
CA ILE A 56 -4.70 -6.38 -12.04
C ILE A 56 -3.94 -6.87 -13.27
N ASP A 57 -3.31 -5.97 -14.00
CA ASP A 57 -2.51 -6.32 -15.18
C ASP A 57 -1.34 -7.24 -14.81
N ALA A 58 -0.66 -6.98 -13.69
CA ALA A 58 0.40 -7.84 -13.18
C ALA A 58 -0.14 -9.22 -12.79
N LYS A 59 -1.28 -9.27 -12.12
CA LYS A 59 -1.93 -10.52 -11.72
C LYS A 59 -2.33 -11.38 -12.91
N LEU A 60 -2.81 -10.76 -13.97
CA LEU A 60 -3.24 -11.45 -15.19
C LEU A 60 -2.08 -11.73 -16.18
N GLY A 61 -0.86 -11.39 -15.83
CA GLY A 61 0.32 -11.62 -16.66
C GLY A 61 0.47 -10.66 -17.84
N ARG A 62 -0.27 -9.54 -17.87
CA ARG A 62 -0.21 -8.56 -18.96
C ARG A 62 1.01 -7.67 -18.87
N ARG A 63 1.59 -7.54 -17.70
CA ARG A 63 2.80 -6.76 -17.43
C ARG A 63 3.54 -7.34 -16.24
N ASN A 64 4.83 -7.06 -16.13
CA ASN A 64 5.61 -7.42 -14.96
C ASN A 64 5.25 -6.49 -13.78
N PRO A 65 5.23 -7.02 -12.54
CA PRO A 65 5.08 -6.17 -11.37
C PRO A 65 6.17 -5.11 -11.28
N HIS A 66 5.80 -3.94 -10.77
CA HIS A 66 6.78 -2.88 -10.54
C HIS A 66 7.81 -3.32 -9.49
N ARG A 67 9.08 -3.04 -9.77
CA ARG A 67 10.19 -3.28 -8.84
C ARG A 67 10.82 -1.94 -8.48
N CYS A 68 10.97 -1.69 -7.19
CA CYS A 68 11.62 -0.46 -6.72
C CYS A 68 13.14 -0.56 -6.76
N ASP A 69 13.70 -1.77 -6.82
CA ASP A 69 15.13 -2.10 -6.83
C ASP A 69 15.91 -1.64 -5.58
N LYS A 70 15.19 -1.22 -4.55
CA LYS A 70 15.77 -0.69 -3.30
C LYS A 70 15.39 -1.48 -2.07
N CYS A 71 14.22 -2.13 -2.07
CA CYS A 71 13.76 -2.91 -0.92
C CYS A 71 14.50 -4.24 -0.79
N GLU A 72 14.35 -4.86 0.37
CA GLU A 72 14.99 -6.15 0.65
C GLU A 72 14.61 -7.23 -0.37
N PHE A 73 13.33 -7.32 -0.72
CA PHE A 73 12.85 -8.29 -1.71
C PHE A 73 13.52 -8.07 -3.08
N CYS A 74 13.54 -6.83 -3.58
CA CYS A 74 14.14 -6.51 -4.88
C CYS A 74 15.65 -6.80 -4.88
N ARG A 75 16.34 -6.44 -3.80
CA ARG A 75 17.78 -6.72 -3.68
C ARG A 75 18.08 -8.22 -3.61
N GLY A 76 17.27 -8.96 -2.85
CA GLY A 76 17.44 -10.40 -2.69
C GLY A 76 17.09 -11.22 -3.93
N THR A 77 16.24 -10.70 -4.80
CA THR A 77 15.80 -11.38 -6.03
C THR A 77 16.41 -10.79 -7.29
N LYS A 78 17.35 -9.87 -7.15
CA LYS A 78 17.99 -9.22 -8.28
C LYS A 78 18.84 -10.21 -9.08
N LYS A 79 18.68 -10.18 -10.39
CA LYS A 79 19.52 -10.96 -11.33
C LYS A 79 20.37 -10.00 -12.15
N LEU A 80 21.65 -10.30 -12.25
CA LEU A 80 22.55 -9.51 -13.08
C LEU A 80 22.35 -9.93 -14.53
N SER A 81 21.98 -8.97 -15.39
CA SER A 81 21.70 -9.21 -16.81
C SER A 81 22.60 -8.40 -17.75
N GLY A 82 23.47 -7.56 -17.21
CA GLY A 82 24.37 -6.72 -18.00
C GLY A 82 25.21 -5.82 -17.10
N THR A 83 25.81 -4.82 -17.73
CA THR A 83 26.62 -3.83 -17.02
C THR A 83 25.96 -2.48 -17.09
N PHE A 84 26.30 -1.60 -16.15
CA PHE A 84 25.88 -0.21 -16.13
C PHE A 84 27.09 0.70 -16.27
N ASP A 85 26.89 1.83 -16.92
CA ASP A 85 27.89 2.89 -16.94
C ASP A 85 28.08 3.40 -15.50
N ILE A 86 29.35 3.65 -15.12
CA ILE A 86 29.63 4.14 -13.77
C ILE A 86 28.98 5.50 -13.48
N GLU A 87 28.75 6.31 -14.49
CA GLU A 87 28.07 7.59 -14.34
C GLU A 87 26.64 7.43 -13.82
N TYR A 88 26.00 6.30 -14.09
CA TYR A 88 24.67 5.99 -13.53
C TYR A 88 24.68 5.99 -11.99
N LEU A 89 25.77 5.60 -11.37
CA LEU A 89 25.91 5.56 -9.90
C LEU A 89 26.36 6.90 -9.32
N LEU A 90 26.89 7.80 -10.16
CA LEU A 90 27.41 9.10 -9.71
C LEU A 90 26.35 10.20 -9.74
N ASP A 91 25.19 9.96 -10.32
CA ASP A 91 24.05 10.88 -10.35
C ASP A 91 23.18 10.76 -9.04
#